data_167d0a17145572c1e106acea9beb4d36
#
_entry.id   167d0a17145572c1e106acea9beb4d36
#
_cell.length_a   1.000
_cell.length_b   1.000
_cell.length_c   1.000
_cell.angle_alpha   90.00
_cell.angle_beta   90.00
_cell.angle_gamma   90.00
#
_symmetry.space_group_name_H-M   'P 1'
#
loop_
_entity.id
_entity.type
_entity.pdbx_description
1 polymer ?
#
loop_
_entity_poly.entity_id
_entity_poly.type
_entity_poly.pdbx_seq_one_letter_code
_entity_poly.pdbx_strand_id
1 'polypeptide(L)'
;RSFGWFLIAVSFLLLLRPYLAPLGLVQGELLQDLALLLAGAFTGFLSGMMGVGGGTIMVPAMVLLLGMPQHTAQGTSLLAMVPASLVGAHTHLRLGNVDRDLALGLVPGVLVGTFLGGELAHVLPEGALRLVFAAVLVWTGWRYARPGR
;
A
#
# COMPACT_ATOMS: atom_id res chain seq x y z
N ARG A 1 -8.50 11.50 11.58
CA ARG A 1 -9.52 12.06 10.69
C ARG A 1 -8.93 12.53 9.36
N SER A 2 -7.90 13.36 9.38
CA SER A 2 -7.26 13.90 8.17
C SER A 2 -6.73 12.79 7.25
N PHE A 3 -6.17 11.73 7.82
CA PHE A 3 -5.67 10.58 7.05
C PHE A 3 -6.79 9.78 6.35
N GLY A 4 -7.96 9.64 6.98
CA GLY A 4 -9.12 9.00 6.35
C GLY A 4 -9.60 9.76 5.11
N TRP A 5 -9.69 11.08 5.19
CA TRP A 5 -10.02 11.93 4.05
C TRP A 5 -8.96 11.89 2.96
N PHE A 6 -7.67 11.82 3.33
CA PHE A 6 -6.57 11.63 2.40
C PHE A 6 -6.72 10.33 1.60
N LEU A 7 -7.03 9.21 2.27
CA LEU A 7 -7.23 7.92 1.58
C LEU A 7 -8.43 7.96 0.62
N ILE A 8 -9.52 8.61 1.00
CA ILE A 8 -10.70 8.78 0.14
C ILE A 8 -10.35 9.61 -1.09
N ALA A 9 -9.63 10.73 -0.92
CA ALA A 9 -9.20 11.58 -2.03
C ALA A 9 -8.27 10.83 -2.99
N VAL A 10 -7.31 10.07 -2.45
CA VAL A 10 -6.40 9.24 -3.25
C VAL A 10 -7.15 8.15 -4.01
N SER A 11 -8.14 7.51 -3.39
CA SER A 11 -8.99 6.52 -4.05
C SER A 11 -9.74 7.12 -5.24
N PHE A 12 -10.30 8.33 -5.05
CA PHE A 12 -11.00 9.04 -6.12
C PHE A 12 -10.07 9.41 -7.29
N LEU A 13 -8.86 9.87 -6.97
CA LEU A 13 -7.83 10.14 -7.99
C LEU A 13 -7.42 8.87 -8.77
N LEU A 14 -7.31 7.73 -8.09
CA LEU A 14 -7.02 6.45 -8.74
C LEU A 14 -8.12 6.03 -9.73
N LEU A 15 -9.38 6.23 -9.37
CA LEU A 15 -10.52 5.93 -10.24
C LEU A 15 -10.58 6.87 -11.45
N LEU A 16 -10.19 8.13 -11.27
CA LEU A 16 -10.14 9.12 -12.35
C LEU A 16 -8.93 8.96 -13.28
N ARG A 17 -7.93 8.17 -12.89
CA ARG A 17 -6.69 8.00 -13.67
C ARG A 17 -6.90 7.70 -15.17
N PRO A 18 -7.85 6.82 -15.60
CA PRO A 18 -8.06 6.56 -17.02
C PRO A 18 -8.44 7.81 -17.84
N TYR A 19 -8.98 8.83 -17.17
CA TYR A 19 -9.43 10.10 -17.77
C TYR A 19 -8.39 11.22 -17.58
N LEU A 20 -7.43 11.04 -16.68
CA LEU A 20 -6.33 11.97 -16.49
C LEU A 20 -5.19 11.57 -17.44
N ALA A 21 -4.70 12.50 -18.25
CA ALA A 21 -3.46 12.31 -19.00
C ALA A 21 -2.37 11.85 -18.01
N PRO A 22 -1.45 10.95 -18.43
CA PRO A 22 -0.36 10.52 -17.55
C PRO A 22 0.35 11.78 -17.04
N LEU A 23 0.22 12.02 -15.76
CA LEU A 23 0.82 13.17 -15.09
C LEU A 23 2.34 13.06 -15.08
N GLY A 24 3.03 12.46 -15.99
CA GLY A 24 4.50 12.32 -16.08
C GLY A 24 5.27 13.48 -15.45
N LEU A 25 4.89 13.77 -14.18
CA LEU A 25 5.38 14.92 -13.42
C LEU A 25 6.88 14.80 -13.13
N VAL A 26 7.42 13.61 -13.32
CA VAL A 26 8.82 13.33 -13.02
C VAL A 26 9.49 12.81 -14.28
N GLN A 27 10.00 13.71 -15.10
CA GLN A 27 10.82 13.41 -16.27
C GLN A 27 12.29 13.56 -15.88
N GLY A 28 13.06 12.48 -16.03
CA GLY A 28 14.49 12.41 -15.69
C GLY A 28 14.77 11.34 -14.63
N GLU A 29 15.72 10.45 -14.91
CA GLU A 29 16.04 9.30 -14.05
C GLU A 29 16.35 9.75 -12.60
N LEU A 30 17.20 10.74 -12.43
CA LEU A 30 17.60 11.25 -11.11
C LEU A 30 16.39 11.82 -10.32
N LEU A 31 15.48 12.49 -11.01
CA LEU A 31 14.30 13.09 -10.37
C LEU A 31 13.27 12.00 -9.97
N GLN A 32 13.16 10.92 -10.77
CA GLN A 32 12.35 9.76 -10.46
C GLN A 32 12.89 9.01 -9.25
N ASP A 33 14.19 8.76 -9.19
CA ASP A 33 14.82 8.07 -8.07
C ASP A 33 14.68 8.86 -6.78
N LEU A 34 14.88 10.18 -6.82
CA LEU A 34 14.67 11.03 -5.65
C LEU A 34 13.20 11.06 -5.20
N ALA A 35 12.26 11.14 -6.13
CA ALA A 35 10.83 11.10 -5.83
C ALA A 35 10.42 9.75 -5.20
N LEU A 36 10.95 8.64 -5.71
CA LEU A 36 10.73 7.31 -5.14
C LEU A 36 11.32 7.17 -3.74
N LEU A 37 12.53 7.69 -3.52
CA LEU A 37 13.18 7.66 -2.22
C LEU A 37 12.40 8.48 -1.20
N LEU A 38 11.97 9.68 -1.55
CA LEU A 38 11.15 10.54 -0.68
C LEU A 38 9.77 9.94 -0.43
N ALA A 39 9.11 9.40 -1.46
CA ALA A 39 7.83 8.72 -1.31
C ALA A 39 7.95 7.47 -0.44
N GLY A 40 9.01 6.68 -0.60
CA GLY A 40 9.31 5.52 0.22
C GLY A 40 9.56 5.88 1.68
N ALA A 41 10.39 6.89 1.94
CA ALA A 41 10.67 7.39 3.30
C ALA A 41 9.41 7.92 3.99
N PHE A 42 8.64 8.74 3.29
CA PHE A 42 7.38 9.29 3.80
C PHE A 42 6.34 8.18 4.08
N THR A 43 6.21 7.23 3.15
CA THR A 43 5.31 6.08 3.29
C THR A 43 5.74 5.19 4.46
N GLY A 44 7.04 4.90 4.58
CA GLY A 44 7.58 4.10 5.68
C GLY A 44 7.33 4.75 7.04
N PHE A 45 7.54 6.07 7.15
CA PHE A 45 7.27 6.83 8.37
C PHE A 45 5.78 6.79 8.75
N LEU A 46 4.88 7.10 7.81
CA LEU A 46 3.44 7.07 8.07
C LEU A 46 2.93 5.66 8.37
N SER A 47 3.42 4.67 7.64
CA SER A 47 3.07 3.26 7.86
C SER A 47 3.50 2.78 9.23
N GLY A 48 4.71 3.15 9.68
CA GLY A 48 5.22 2.82 11.01
C GLY A 48 4.40 3.46 12.14
N MET A 49 3.96 4.71 11.95
CA MET A 49 3.13 5.41 12.95
C MET A 49 1.68 4.91 13.00
N MET A 50 1.08 4.60 11.86
CA MET A 50 -0.36 4.32 11.75
C MET A 50 -0.67 2.82 11.66
N GLY A 51 0.31 1.97 11.38
CA GLY A 51 0.10 0.52 11.23
C GLY A 51 -0.77 0.13 10.03
N VAL A 52 -0.94 1.02 9.04
CA VAL A 52 -1.85 0.81 7.89
C VAL A 52 -1.19 0.01 6.76
N GLY A 53 0.12 -0.22 6.86
CA GLY A 53 0.92 -0.86 5.82
C GLY A 53 1.31 0.10 4.69
N GLY A 54 2.53 -0.02 4.19
CA GLY A 54 3.08 0.90 3.19
C GLY A 54 2.35 0.91 1.85
N GLY A 55 1.71 -0.19 1.49
CA GLY A 55 1.02 -0.35 0.20
C GLY A 55 -0.12 0.64 -0.04
N THR A 56 -0.80 1.08 1.01
CA THR A 56 -1.95 2.02 0.90
C THR A 56 -1.57 3.39 0.36
N ILE A 57 -0.33 3.81 0.54
CA ILE A 57 0.20 5.09 0.06
C ILE A 57 1.14 4.88 -1.13
N MET A 58 1.99 3.85 -1.07
CA MET A 58 3.03 3.59 -2.06
C MET A 58 2.44 3.20 -3.42
N VAL A 59 1.41 2.35 -3.45
CA VAL A 59 0.74 1.95 -4.70
C VAL A 59 0.10 3.13 -5.41
N PRO A 60 -0.75 3.96 -4.77
CA PRO A 60 -1.27 5.17 -5.40
C PRO A 60 -0.19 6.13 -5.87
N ALA A 61 0.88 6.32 -5.08
CA ALA A 61 1.98 7.19 -5.47
C ALA A 61 2.65 6.72 -6.77
N MET A 62 2.99 5.42 -6.88
CA MET A 62 3.57 4.86 -8.11
C MET A 62 2.61 4.95 -9.30
N VAL A 63 1.33 4.68 -9.08
CA VAL A 63 0.33 4.69 -10.15
C VAL A 63 0.06 6.11 -10.65
N LEU A 64 -0.07 7.08 -9.74
CA LEU A 64 -0.44 8.45 -10.08
C LEU A 64 0.76 9.31 -10.53
N LEU A 65 1.91 9.19 -9.84
CA LEU A 65 3.08 10.02 -10.12
C LEU A 65 3.93 9.46 -11.24
N LEU A 66 4.15 8.14 -11.25
CA LEU A 66 5.02 7.48 -12.23
C LEU A 66 4.26 6.85 -13.41
N GLY A 67 2.94 6.85 -13.37
CA GLY A 67 2.14 6.26 -14.43
C GLY A 67 2.20 4.73 -14.52
N MET A 68 2.72 4.05 -13.50
CA MET A 68 2.89 2.58 -13.50
C MET A 68 1.56 1.84 -13.59
N PRO A 69 1.52 0.66 -14.25
CA PRO A 69 0.37 -0.24 -14.17
C PRO A 69 0.08 -0.68 -12.74
N GLN A 70 -1.20 -0.89 -12.42
CA GLN A 70 -1.64 -1.24 -11.06
C GLN A 70 -0.98 -2.51 -10.54
N HIS A 71 -0.88 -3.56 -11.38
CA HIS A 71 -0.22 -4.82 -11.02
C HIS A 71 1.26 -4.62 -10.66
N THR A 72 1.98 -3.86 -11.50
CA THR A 72 3.41 -3.57 -11.28
C THR A 72 3.62 -2.76 -10.00
N ALA A 73 2.79 -1.75 -9.76
CA ALA A 73 2.87 -0.94 -8.55
C ALA A 73 2.59 -1.76 -7.28
N GLN A 74 1.61 -2.65 -7.32
CA GLN A 74 1.31 -3.56 -6.20
C GLN A 74 2.46 -4.54 -5.94
N GLY A 75 2.97 -5.22 -6.97
CA GLY A 75 4.08 -6.17 -6.83
C GLY A 75 5.35 -5.48 -6.31
N THR A 76 5.70 -4.32 -6.86
CA THR A 76 6.86 -3.53 -6.40
C THR A 76 6.70 -3.08 -4.95
N SER A 77 5.50 -2.63 -4.56
CA SER A 77 5.20 -2.25 -3.18
C SER A 77 5.36 -3.42 -2.21
N LEU A 78 4.85 -4.61 -2.57
CA LEU A 78 4.98 -5.82 -1.74
C LEU A 78 6.45 -6.20 -1.56
N LEU A 79 7.26 -6.14 -2.62
CA LEU A 79 8.69 -6.43 -2.55
C LEU A 79 9.42 -5.42 -1.67
N ALA A 80 9.13 -4.13 -1.81
CA ALA A 80 9.71 -3.06 -1.01
C ALA A 80 9.35 -3.17 0.49
N MET A 81 8.21 -3.77 0.80
CA MET A 81 7.77 -3.99 2.20
C MET A 81 8.50 -5.14 2.89
N VAL A 82 9.14 -6.07 2.16
CA VAL A 82 9.85 -7.22 2.76
C VAL A 82 10.93 -6.77 3.75
N PRO A 83 11.92 -5.93 3.38
CA PRO A 83 12.93 -5.48 4.33
C PRO A 83 12.34 -4.67 5.48
N ALA A 84 11.33 -3.84 5.22
CA ALA A 84 10.67 -3.05 6.26
C ALA A 84 9.96 -3.94 7.29
N SER A 85 9.25 -4.99 6.84
CA SER A 85 8.57 -5.94 7.73
C SER A 85 9.55 -6.77 8.55
N LEU A 86 10.72 -7.15 7.99
CA LEU A 86 11.76 -7.85 8.73
C LEU A 86 12.33 -6.99 9.87
N VAL A 87 12.60 -5.71 9.61
CA VAL A 87 13.07 -4.76 10.63
C VAL A 87 11.99 -4.55 11.69
N GLY A 88 10.73 -4.37 11.29
CA GLY A 88 9.61 -4.23 12.20
C GLY A 88 9.41 -5.45 13.08
N ALA A 89 9.39 -6.64 12.51
CA ALA A 89 9.28 -7.90 13.24
C ALA A 89 10.42 -8.08 14.26
N HIS A 90 11.66 -7.82 13.83
CA HIS A 90 12.82 -7.89 14.73
C HIS A 90 12.71 -6.91 15.91
N THR A 91 12.29 -5.68 15.65
CA THR A 91 12.10 -4.66 16.69
C THR A 91 11.04 -5.08 17.68
N HIS A 92 9.86 -5.52 17.23
CA HIS A 92 8.77 -5.96 18.10
C HIS A 92 9.11 -7.24 18.89
N LEU A 93 9.90 -8.16 18.30
CA LEU A 93 10.43 -9.31 19.01
C LEU A 93 11.36 -8.89 20.18
N ARG A 94 12.24 -7.91 19.94
CA ARG A 94 13.13 -7.38 20.99
C ARG A 94 12.38 -6.65 22.11
N LEU A 95 11.30 -5.96 21.77
CA LEU A 95 10.46 -5.25 22.72
C LEU A 95 9.51 -6.17 23.51
N GLY A 96 9.49 -7.48 23.22
CA GLY A 96 8.59 -8.43 23.86
C GLY A 96 7.11 -8.30 23.48
N ASN A 97 6.81 -7.59 22.38
CA ASN A 97 5.44 -7.33 21.91
C ASN A 97 4.92 -8.43 20.96
N VAL A 98 5.57 -9.59 20.91
CA VAL A 98 5.18 -10.68 20.00
C VAL A 98 4.79 -11.90 20.81
N ASP A 99 3.55 -12.33 20.63
CA ASP A 99 3.08 -13.64 21.07
C ASP A 99 3.46 -14.68 19.99
N ARG A 100 4.40 -15.56 20.34
CA ARG A 100 4.96 -16.54 19.40
C ARG A 100 3.95 -17.62 19.02
N ASP A 101 3.10 -18.04 19.94
CA ASP A 101 2.12 -19.10 19.69
C ASP A 101 1.04 -18.61 18.74
N LEU A 102 0.56 -17.38 18.94
CA LEU A 102 -0.34 -16.74 18.00
C LEU A 102 0.30 -16.51 16.63
N ALA A 103 1.56 -16.07 16.59
CA ALA A 103 2.28 -15.86 15.35
C ALA A 103 2.42 -17.16 14.55
N LEU A 104 2.82 -18.26 15.20
CA LEU A 104 2.94 -19.56 14.54
C LEU A 104 1.59 -20.08 14.02
N GLY A 105 0.50 -19.83 14.74
CA GLY A 105 -0.85 -20.20 14.30
C GLY A 105 -1.33 -19.38 13.09
N LEU A 106 -0.95 -18.10 13.00
CA LEU A 106 -1.35 -17.19 11.92
C LEU A 106 -0.55 -17.39 10.62
N VAL A 107 0.73 -17.75 10.72
CA VAL A 107 1.63 -17.85 9.56
C VAL A 107 1.09 -18.76 8.45
N PRO A 108 0.60 -19.99 8.71
CA PRO A 108 0.06 -20.84 7.65
C PRO A 108 -1.14 -20.22 6.94
N GLY A 109 -2.05 -19.60 7.71
CA GLY A 109 -3.23 -18.93 7.16
C GLY A 109 -2.85 -17.74 6.27
N VAL A 110 -1.88 -16.93 6.70
CA VAL A 110 -1.36 -15.81 5.92
C VAL A 110 -0.71 -16.29 4.63
N LEU A 111 0.13 -17.34 4.69
CA LEU A 111 0.80 -17.88 3.50
C LEU A 111 -0.22 -18.40 2.46
N VAL A 112 -1.18 -19.22 2.89
CA VAL A 112 -2.24 -19.73 2.00
C VAL A 112 -3.09 -18.58 1.45
N GLY A 113 -3.53 -17.67 2.32
CA GLY A 113 -4.35 -16.52 1.91
C GLY A 113 -3.63 -15.60 0.93
N THR A 114 -2.33 -15.35 1.14
CA THR A 114 -1.52 -14.51 0.24
C THR A 114 -1.32 -15.19 -1.11
N PHE A 115 -1.07 -16.49 -1.13
CA PHE A 115 -0.93 -17.25 -2.37
C PHE A 115 -2.22 -17.20 -3.19
N LEU A 116 -3.36 -17.56 -2.59
CA LEU A 116 -4.67 -17.52 -3.26
C LEU A 116 -5.05 -16.11 -3.70
N GLY A 117 -4.79 -15.11 -2.85
CA GLY A 117 -5.07 -13.71 -3.15
C GLY A 117 -4.19 -13.19 -4.30
N GLY A 118 -2.94 -13.61 -4.37
CA GLY A 118 -2.01 -13.26 -5.44
C GLY A 118 -2.42 -13.86 -6.79
N GLU A 119 -2.79 -15.14 -6.81
CA GLU A 119 -3.31 -15.79 -8.01
C GLU A 119 -4.60 -15.13 -8.50
N LEU A 120 -5.53 -14.84 -7.59
CA LEU A 120 -6.76 -14.13 -7.94
C LEU A 120 -6.47 -12.72 -8.51
N ALA A 121 -5.55 -11.99 -7.91
CA ALA A 121 -5.16 -10.66 -8.39
C ALA A 121 -4.52 -10.73 -9.78
N HIS A 122 -3.76 -11.80 -10.08
CA HIS A 122 -3.13 -11.98 -11.39
C HIS A 122 -4.15 -12.22 -12.52
N VAL A 123 -5.24 -12.92 -12.23
CA VAL A 123 -6.31 -13.21 -13.22
C VAL A 123 -7.23 -12.02 -13.44
N LEU A 124 -7.32 -11.09 -12.48
CA LEU A 124 -8.19 -9.92 -12.58
C LEU A 124 -7.66 -8.91 -13.60
N PRO A 125 -8.52 -8.37 -14.50
CA PRO A 125 -8.13 -7.28 -15.37
C PRO A 125 -7.76 -6.03 -14.55
N GLU A 126 -6.84 -5.21 -15.08
CA GLU A 126 -6.30 -4.04 -14.37
C GLU A 126 -7.39 -3.09 -13.83
N GLY A 127 -8.47 -2.91 -14.58
CA GLY A 127 -9.61 -2.08 -14.17
C GLY A 127 -10.33 -2.64 -12.94
N ALA A 128 -10.55 -3.95 -12.88
CA ALA A 128 -11.18 -4.61 -11.74
C ALA A 128 -10.28 -4.56 -10.50
N LEU A 129 -8.97 -4.81 -10.67
CA LEU A 129 -8.02 -4.72 -9.58
C LEU A 129 -7.96 -3.30 -8.99
N ARG A 130 -7.96 -2.29 -9.85
CA ARG A 130 -8.01 -0.88 -9.44
C ARG A 130 -9.28 -0.54 -8.67
N LEU A 131 -10.43 -1.05 -9.13
CA LEU A 131 -11.72 -0.82 -8.48
C LEU A 131 -11.78 -1.47 -7.10
N VAL A 132 -11.33 -2.73 -6.97
CA VAL A 132 -11.24 -3.44 -5.68
C VAL A 132 -10.31 -2.69 -4.73
N PHE A 133 -9.14 -2.26 -5.20
CA PHE A 133 -8.19 -1.51 -4.39
C PHE A 133 -8.77 -0.17 -3.93
N ALA A 134 -9.42 0.57 -4.83
CA ALA A 134 -10.09 1.82 -4.51
C ALA A 134 -11.22 1.63 -3.48
N ALA A 135 -12.02 0.57 -3.61
CA ALA A 135 -13.07 0.25 -2.65
C ALA A 135 -12.52 -0.02 -1.24
N VAL A 136 -11.40 -0.75 -1.14
CA VAL A 136 -10.71 -1.00 0.13
C VAL A 136 -10.17 0.30 0.72
N LEU A 137 -9.59 1.19 -0.10
CA LEU A 137 -9.11 2.49 0.35
C LEU A 137 -10.25 3.39 0.86
N VAL A 138 -11.40 3.43 0.17
CA VAL A 138 -12.59 4.17 0.61
C VAL A 138 -13.09 3.63 1.94
N TRP A 139 -13.24 2.31 2.04
CA TRP A 139 -13.71 1.67 3.28
C TRP A 139 -12.78 1.94 4.46
N THR A 140 -11.48 1.78 4.24
CA THR A 140 -10.46 2.09 5.24
C THR A 140 -10.45 3.56 5.60
N GLY A 141 -10.47 4.45 4.61
CA GLY A 141 -10.52 5.88 4.78
C GLY A 141 -11.75 6.33 5.57
N TRP A 142 -12.92 5.77 5.27
CA TRP A 142 -14.14 6.04 6.04
C TRP A 142 -14.00 5.62 7.50
N ARG A 143 -13.45 4.42 7.74
CA ARG A 143 -13.25 3.92 9.10
C ARG A 143 -12.35 4.84 9.93
N TYR A 144 -11.28 5.40 9.32
CA TYR A 144 -10.38 6.37 9.95
C TYR A 144 -10.98 7.79 10.05
N ALA A 145 -11.90 8.15 9.16
CA ALA A 145 -12.57 9.46 9.20
C ALA A 145 -13.68 9.53 10.26
N ARG A 146 -14.32 8.40 10.57
CA ARG A 146 -15.35 8.35 11.62
C ARG A 146 -14.76 8.66 13.00
N PRO A 147 -15.43 9.49 13.81
CA PRO A 147 -15.05 9.64 15.21
C PRO A 147 -15.23 8.30 15.91
N GLY A 148 -14.17 7.79 16.52
CA GLY A 148 -14.27 6.62 17.38
C GLY A 148 -15.30 6.88 18.50
N ARG A 149 -16.20 5.93 18.68
CA ARG A 149 -16.96 5.82 19.91
C ARG A 149 -16.08 5.30 21.01
#